data_35157a34fbaafb36eb8cbbb5e470cb4f
#
_entry.id   35157a34fbaafb36eb8cbbb5e470cb4f
#
_cell.length_a   1.000
_cell.length_b   1.000
_cell.length_c   1.000
_cell.angle_alpha   90.00
_cell.angle_beta   90.00
_cell.angle_gamma   90.00
#
_symmetry.space_group_name_H-M   'P 1'
#
loop_
_entity.id
_entity.type
_entity.pdbx_description
1 polymer ?
#
loop_
_entity_poly.entity_id
_entity_poly.type
_entity_poly.pdbx_seq_one_letter_code
_entity_poly.pdbx_strand_id
1 'polypeptide(L)'
;MRDFSKMRHSGFKAYDIRGIVPTEVNEELAYRVARAYAQLYHPKKISVGYDIRPSSLSIADVVIQGMNDAGVDVYNIGLCGTEMMYFTTFYYGLDGGFMITASHNPANNNGIKIVREKGIPVSADTGLKDIERVAFSSEFENCAEKGHVYTKEIIEDYIQSLLSFVDISKMKPLKIVVNAGNGCANICFENLKKYLPFHFTEQYMKPNATFPHGVPNPMLEECRRPLINQVLLDGADMGVAWDGDFDRCFFIDHKGNFVEGYYMVALLSRYFLNRYKGETIIHDPRVYWCVQKVCKELGGISVESKGGHAFMKETMRKVGGIYGAENSAHHFFRDFSYCDSGMIPWLIVAQIISETNESLYELVSDLEKEFPCSGEINLPASHVDRVMQAVEKEYAKDAKEIQHIDGLGMDFGEWRFNLRASNTEPLIRFNMETRGDKLLLEEKKKAIMEFIKNQN
;
A
#
# COMPACT_ATOMS: atom_id res chain seq x y z
N MET A 1 -6.76 -29.58 -27.29
CA MET A 1 -6.07 -28.33 -26.93
C MET A 1 -7.14 -27.31 -26.54
N ARG A 2 -7.15 -26.83 -25.31
CA ARG A 2 -7.97 -25.68 -24.92
C ARG A 2 -7.43 -24.45 -25.66
N ASP A 3 -8.33 -23.69 -26.28
CA ASP A 3 -7.95 -22.46 -26.99
C ASP A 3 -7.66 -21.33 -25.97
N PHE A 4 -6.39 -21.07 -25.68
CA PHE A 4 -5.95 -20.01 -24.78
C PHE A 4 -5.91 -18.62 -25.46
N SER A 5 -6.27 -18.51 -26.75
CA SER A 5 -6.26 -17.25 -27.51
C SER A 5 -7.19 -16.17 -26.95
N LYS A 6 -8.11 -16.54 -26.08
CA LYS A 6 -9.04 -15.62 -25.40
C LYS A 6 -8.52 -15.08 -24.07
N MET A 7 -7.44 -15.64 -23.53
CA MET A 7 -6.81 -15.11 -22.32
C MET A 7 -6.01 -13.87 -22.68
N ARG A 8 -6.17 -12.81 -21.89
CA ARG A 8 -5.50 -11.53 -22.13
C ARG A 8 -4.31 -11.36 -21.21
N HIS A 9 -3.19 -10.95 -21.77
CA HIS A 9 -1.98 -10.56 -21.06
C HIS A 9 -2.18 -9.23 -20.26
N SER A 10 -3.24 -8.49 -20.57
CA SER A 10 -3.51 -7.16 -19.98
C SER A 10 -3.68 -7.16 -18.44
N GLY A 11 -3.97 -8.32 -17.84
CA GLY A 11 -4.05 -8.47 -16.40
C GLY A 11 -2.71 -8.39 -15.67
N PHE A 12 -1.58 -8.70 -16.32
CA PHE A 12 -0.25 -8.61 -15.72
C PHE A 12 0.22 -7.17 -15.68
N LYS A 13 0.43 -6.65 -14.46
CA LYS A 13 0.88 -5.25 -14.21
C LYS A 13 2.32 -5.25 -13.69
N ALA A 14 2.79 -4.08 -13.24
CA ALA A 14 4.17 -3.94 -12.76
C ALA A 14 4.46 -4.75 -11.47
N TYR A 15 3.47 -4.92 -10.57
CA TYR A 15 3.70 -5.55 -9.25
C TYR A 15 2.73 -6.67 -8.91
N ASP A 16 1.66 -6.84 -9.66
CA ASP A 16 0.62 -7.84 -9.41
C ASP A 16 -0.14 -8.18 -10.70
N ILE A 17 -1.10 -9.09 -10.59
CA ILE A 17 -2.09 -9.34 -11.62
C ILE A 17 -3.35 -8.60 -11.20
N ARG A 18 -3.93 -7.78 -12.10
CA ARG A 18 -5.12 -6.98 -11.81
C ARG A 18 -5.89 -6.65 -13.07
N GLY A 19 -7.21 -6.83 -13.04
CA GLY A 19 -8.05 -6.52 -14.19
C GLY A 19 -9.53 -6.79 -13.97
N ILE A 20 -10.32 -6.56 -15.02
CA ILE A 20 -11.77 -6.76 -15.02
C ILE A 20 -12.08 -8.26 -15.09
N VAL A 21 -12.99 -8.71 -14.22
CA VAL A 21 -13.51 -10.08 -14.22
C VAL A 21 -14.76 -10.16 -15.11
N PRO A 22 -14.89 -11.21 -15.96
CA PRO A 22 -13.96 -12.32 -16.19
C PRO A 22 -12.98 -12.11 -17.36
N THR A 23 -12.93 -10.92 -17.95
CA THR A 23 -12.26 -10.67 -19.24
C THR A 23 -10.75 -10.59 -19.17
N GLU A 24 -10.19 -10.13 -18.07
CA GLU A 24 -8.75 -9.96 -17.84
C GLU A 24 -8.23 -10.85 -16.72
N VAL A 25 -9.06 -11.07 -15.69
CA VAL A 25 -8.77 -11.97 -14.58
C VAL A 25 -9.94 -12.96 -14.47
N ASN A 26 -9.64 -14.25 -14.43
CA ASN A 26 -10.63 -15.32 -14.31
C ASN A 26 -9.99 -16.58 -13.70
N GLU A 27 -10.82 -17.59 -13.47
CA GLU A 27 -10.40 -18.84 -12.83
C GLU A 27 -9.36 -19.62 -13.65
N GLU A 28 -9.46 -19.64 -14.98
CA GLU A 28 -8.48 -20.33 -15.84
C GLU A 28 -7.11 -19.67 -15.73
N LEU A 29 -7.05 -18.33 -15.81
CA LEU A 29 -5.80 -17.59 -15.61
C LEU A 29 -5.20 -17.87 -14.24
N ALA A 30 -6.02 -17.81 -13.19
CA ALA A 30 -5.55 -17.99 -11.81
C ALA A 30 -5.02 -19.40 -11.57
N TYR A 31 -5.68 -20.45 -12.08
CA TYR A 31 -5.17 -21.82 -12.04
C TYR A 31 -3.80 -21.92 -12.71
N ARG A 32 -3.67 -21.36 -13.92
CA ARG A 32 -2.42 -21.42 -14.69
C ARG A 32 -1.30 -20.63 -14.04
N VAL A 33 -1.60 -19.49 -13.44
CA VAL A 33 -0.63 -18.70 -12.64
C VAL A 33 -0.11 -19.51 -11.45
N ALA A 34 -1.00 -20.21 -10.73
CA ALA A 34 -0.62 -21.09 -9.63
C ALA A 34 0.31 -22.23 -10.12
N ARG A 35 -0.04 -22.89 -11.24
CA ARG A 35 0.78 -23.95 -11.85
C ARG A 35 2.15 -23.43 -12.30
N ALA A 36 2.18 -22.23 -12.93
CA ALA A 36 3.42 -21.59 -13.37
C ALA A 36 4.32 -21.25 -12.18
N TYR A 37 3.74 -20.72 -11.10
CA TYR A 37 4.48 -20.44 -9.87
C TYR A 37 5.08 -21.73 -9.29
N ALA A 38 4.28 -22.80 -9.17
CA ALA A 38 4.74 -24.08 -8.67
C ALA A 38 5.90 -24.65 -9.52
N GLN A 39 5.81 -24.53 -10.85
CA GLN A 39 6.86 -25.00 -11.78
C GLN A 39 8.14 -24.17 -11.70
N LEU A 40 8.05 -22.85 -11.45
CA LEU A 40 9.22 -21.96 -11.42
C LEU A 40 9.94 -21.97 -10.07
N TYR A 41 9.19 -22.03 -8.97
CA TYR A 41 9.73 -21.83 -7.62
C TYR A 41 9.80 -23.12 -6.78
N HIS A 42 9.16 -24.21 -7.23
CA HIS A 42 9.15 -25.51 -6.53
C HIS A 42 8.81 -25.42 -5.04
N PRO A 43 7.76 -24.67 -4.63
CA PRO A 43 7.39 -24.53 -3.24
C PRO A 43 6.89 -25.89 -2.71
N LYS A 44 7.06 -26.12 -1.40
CA LYS A 44 6.44 -27.27 -0.71
C LYS A 44 5.13 -26.89 -0.04
N LYS A 45 5.08 -25.68 0.48
CA LYS A 45 3.92 -25.17 1.22
C LYS A 45 3.74 -23.66 1.02
N ILE A 46 2.51 -23.23 0.77
CA ILE A 46 2.16 -21.82 0.56
C ILE A 46 0.93 -21.41 1.36
N SER A 47 0.71 -20.09 1.52
CA SER A 47 -0.56 -19.54 2.01
C SER A 47 -1.45 -19.07 0.85
N VAL A 48 -2.77 -19.19 1.01
CA VAL A 48 -3.77 -18.57 0.13
C VAL A 48 -4.82 -17.87 0.96
N GLY A 49 -5.06 -16.59 0.66
CA GLY A 49 -6.11 -15.79 1.23
C GLY A 49 -6.85 -14.98 0.17
N TYR A 50 -8.02 -14.44 0.50
CA TYR A 50 -8.84 -13.69 -0.44
C TYR A 50 -9.63 -12.57 0.26
N ASP A 51 -9.93 -11.52 -0.50
CA ASP A 51 -10.75 -10.40 -0.04
C ASP A 51 -12.27 -10.65 -0.26
N ILE A 52 -13.08 -9.63 0.07
CA ILE A 52 -14.54 -9.70 0.06
C ILE A 52 -15.16 -9.69 -1.37
N ARG A 53 -14.40 -9.50 -2.44
CA ARG A 53 -14.95 -9.35 -3.80
C ARG A 53 -15.72 -10.58 -4.25
N PRO A 54 -16.76 -10.42 -5.11
CA PRO A 54 -17.65 -11.53 -5.48
C PRO A 54 -16.92 -12.71 -6.13
N SER A 55 -15.84 -12.43 -6.87
CA SER A 55 -15.04 -13.46 -7.57
C SER A 55 -13.85 -13.98 -6.75
N SER A 56 -13.57 -13.42 -5.56
CA SER A 56 -12.34 -13.76 -4.85
C SER A 56 -12.31 -15.20 -4.38
N LEU A 57 -13.42 -15.72 -3.85
CA LEU A 57 -13.49 -17.11 -3.39
C LEU A 57 -13.27 -18.10 -4.56
N SER A 58 -13.96 -17.93 -5.69
CA SER A 58 -13.82 -18.85 -6.84
C SER A 58 -12.41 -18.83 -7.43
N ILE A 59 -11.77 -17.65 -7.45
CA ILE A 59 -10.38 -17.51 -7.91
C ILE A 59 -9.41 -18.14 -6.90
N ALA A 60 -9.64 -17.98 -5.60
CA ALA A 60 -8.83 -18.63 -4.56
C ALA A 60 -8.91 -20.16 -4.64
N ASP A 61 -10.11 -20.70 -4.84
CA ASP A 61 -10.34 -22.15 -4.96
C ASP A 61 -9.52 -22.76 -6.12
N VAL A 62 -9.46 -22.11 -7.28
CA VAL A 62 -8.68 -22.62 -8.41
C VAL A 62 -7.17 -22.41 -8.23
N VAL A 63 -6.73 -21.38 -7.50
CA VAL A 63 -5.32 -21.24 -7.09
C VAL A 63 -4.92 -22.40 -6.17
N ILE A 64 -5.75 -22.72 -5.17
CA ILE A 64 -5.56 -23.85 -4.26
C ILE A 64 -5.50 -25.16 -5.06
N GLN A 65 -6.45 -25.37 -5.99
CA GLN A 65 -6.48 -26.54 -6.85
C GLN A 65 -5.18 -26.65 -7.69
N GLY A 66 -4.73 -25.54 -8.30
CA GLY A 66 -3.52 -25.53 -9.12
C GLY A 66 -2.27 -25.88 -8.33
N MET A 67 -2.17 -25.42 -7.10
CA MET A 67 -1.07 -25.78 -6.19
C MET A 67 -1.14 -27.25 -5.77
N ASN A 68 -2.32 -27.75 -5.39
CA ASN A 68 -2.51 -29.15 -5.04
C ASN A 68 -2.19 -30.09 -6.21
N ASP A 69 -2.62 -29.77 -7.41
CA ASP A 69 -2.32 -30.54 -8.62
C ASP A 69 -0.81 -30.57 -8.94
N ALA A 70 -0.06 -29.59 -8.41
CA ALA A 70 1.40 -29.54 -8.48
C ALA A 70 2.11 -30.25 -7.30
N GLY A 71 1.38 -30.86 -6.36
CA GLY A 71 1.94 -31.51 -5.17
C GLY A 71 2.33 -30.55 -4.04
N VAL A 72 1.78 -29.32 -4.03
CA VAL A 72 2.09 -28.28 -3.04
C VAL A 72 1.03 -28.25 -1.95
N ASP A 73 1.44 -28.26 -0.70
CA ASP A 73 0.56 -28.06 0.45
C ASP A 73 0.07 -26.60 0.55
N VAL A 74 -1.22 -26.40 0.82
CA VAL A 74 -1.82 -25.09 0.92
C VAL A 74 -2.39 -24.81 2.31
N TYR A 75 -1.96 -23.71 2.89
CA TYR A 75 -2.54 -23.14 4.10
C TYR A 75 -3.59 -22.10 3.68
N ASN A 76 -4.84 -22.54 3.63
CA ASN A 76 -5.98 -21.66 3.32
C ASN A 76 -6.32 -20.86 4.58
N ILE A 77 -6.09 -19.55 4.54
CA ILE A 77 -6.41 -18.61 5.61
C ILE A 77 -7.77 -17.93 5.45
N GLY A 78 -8.49 -18.26 4.37
CA GLY A 78 -9.84 -17.77 4.13
C GLY A 78 -9.92 -16.29 3.79
N LEU A 79 -11.04 -15.68 4.20
CA LEU A 79 -11.29 -14.25 4.04
C LEU A 79 -10.34 -13.44 4.93
N CYS A 80 -9.54 -12.56 4.32
CA CYS A 80 -8.50 -11.82 5.03
C CYS A 80 -8.10 -10.54 4.28
N GLY A 81 -7.13 -9.80 4.80
CA GLY A 81 -6.45 -8.74 4.10
C GLY A 81 -5.05 -9.13 3.63
N THR A 82 -4.50 -8.28 2.79
CA THR A 82 -3.18 -8.53 2.16
C THR A 82 -2.08 -8.77 3.20
N GLU A 83 -2.00 -7.95 4.24
CA GLU A 83 -0.96 -8.07 5.26
C GLU A 83 -1.07 -9.36 6.10
N MET A 84 -2.28 -9.93 6.24
CA MET A 84 -2.47 -11.22 6.91
C MET A 84 -1.85 -12.38 6.11
N MET A 85 -1.94 -12.34 4.78
CA MET A 85 -1.27 -13.31 3.92
C MET A 85 0.27 -13.17 4.01
N TYR A 86 0.80 -11.95 4.04
CA TYR A 86 2.22 -11.71 4.28
C TYR A 86 2.66 -12.28 5.63
N PHE A 87 1.93 -11.93 6.70
CA PHE A 87 2.17 -12.45 8.04
C PHE A 87 2.22 -13.97 8.05
N THR A 88 1.21 -14.63 7.50
CA THR A 88 1.15 -16.10 7.43
C THR A 88 2.38 -16.67 6.74
N THR A 89 2.80 -16.06 5.63
CA THR A 89 3.94 -16.53 4.85
C THR A 89 5.24 -16.46 5.64
N PHE A 90 5.54 -15.34 6.29
CA PHE A 90 6.82 -15.22 7.01
C PHE A 90 6.79 -15.85 8.40
N TYR A 91 5.67 -15.76 9.12
CA TYR A 91 5.56 -16.22 10.50
C TYR A 91 5.60 -17.76 10.61
N TYR A 92 4.89 -18.45 9.72
CA TYR A 92 4.89 -19.92 9.68
C TYR A 92 5.99 -20.50 8.76
N GLY A 93 6.87 -19.69 8.21
CA GLY A 93 7.97 -20.13 7.37
C GLY A 93 7.51 -20.87 6.11
N LEU A 94 6.51 -20.31 5.40
CA LEU A 94 6.01 -20.85 4.15
C LEU A 94 6.88 -20.37 2.97
N ASP A 95 6.86 -21.15 1.87
CA ASP A 95 7.68 -20.88 0.68
C ASP A 95 7.09 -19.79 -0.23
N GLY A 96 5.88 -19.35 0.07
CA GLY A 96 5.21 -18.28 -0.64
C GLY A 96 3.76 -18.07 -0.22
N GLY A 97 3.08 -17.13 -0.90
CA GLY A 97 1.69 -16.82 -0.63
C GLY A 97 0.98 -16.14 -1.78
N PHE A 98 -0.33 -16.34 -1.85
CA PHE A 98 -1.24 -15.75 -2.82
C PHE A 98 -2.35 -14.99 -2.09
N MET A 99 -2.52 -13.72 -2.43
CA MET A 99 -3.66 -12.92 -1.99
C MET A 99 -4.54 -12.56 -3.18
N ILE A 100 -5.80 -13.00 -3.15
CA ILE A 100 -6.77 -12.70 -4.19
C ILE A 100 -7.47 -11.40 -3.82
N THR A 101 -7.12 -10.31 -4.50
CA THR A 101 -7.62 -8.96 -4.21
C THR A 101 -7.38 -8.01 -5.37
N ALA A 102 -8.20 -6.98 -5.47
CA ALA A 102 -7.90 -5.78 -6.26
C ALA A 102 -7.89 -4.50 -5.40
N SER A 103 -7.63 -4.64 -4.08
CA SER A 103 -7.50 -3.51 -3.13
C SER A 103 -8.67 -2.52 -3.25
N HIS A 104 -8.41 -1.30 -3.69
CA HIS A 104 -9.35 -0.20 -3.81
C HIS A 104 -10.00 -0.06 -5.22
N ASN A 105 -9.82 -1.03 -6.11
CA ASN A 105 -10.45 -1.00 -7.43
C ASN A 105 -11.98 -1.25 -7.35
N PRO A 106 -12.77 -0.88 -8.38
CA PRO A 106 -14.19 -1.20 -8.47
C PRO A 106 -14.51 -2.68 -8.24
N ALA A 107 -15.75 -2.98 -7.81
CA ALA A 107 -16.18 -4.34 -7.43
C ALA A 107 -16.05 -5.39 -8.53
N ASN A 108 -16.13 -4.98 -9.82
CA ASN A 108 -15.97 -5.85 -10.97
C ASN A 108 -14.52 -6.15 -11.35
N ASN A 109 -13.56 -5.63 -10.59
CA ASN A 109 -12.14 -5.95 -10.74
C ASN A 109 -11.72 -7.01 -9.72
N ASN A 110 -10.71 -7.80 -10.07
CA ASN A 110 -9.99 -8.65 -9.13
C ASN A 110 -8.52 -8.75 -9.53
N GLY A 111 -7.73 -9.47 -8.75
CA GLY A 111 -6.30 -9.61 -8.98
C GLY A 111 -5.66 -10.65 -8.08
N ILE A 112 -4.36 -10.80 -8.24
CA ILE A 112 -3.54 -11.74 -7.49
C ILE A 112 -2.23 -11.07 -7.12
N LYS A 113 -2.01 -10.85 -5.81
CA LYS A 113 -0.69 -10.49 -5.27
C LYS A 113 0.04 -11.79 -4.92
N ILE A 114 1.29 -11.90 -5.33
CA ILE A 114 2.10 -13.11 -5.16
C ILE A 114 3.37 -12.75 -4.39
N VAL A 115 3.70 -13.57 -3.41
CA VAL A 115 4.97 -13.46 -2.69
C VAL A 115 5.67 -14.80 -2.63
N ARG A 116 6.99 -14.76 -2.51
CA ARG A 116 7.84 -15.89 -2.13
C ARG A 116 8.02 -15.92 -0.61
N GLU A 117 8.92 -16.79 -0.17
CA GLU A 117 9.31 -16.88 1.24
C GLU A 117 9.57 -15.50 1.86
N LYS A 118 9.31 -15.34 3.16
CA LYS A 118 9.48 -14.08 3.91
C LYS A 118 8.68 -12.89 3.36
N GLY A 119 7.62 -13.13 2.56
CA GLY A 119 6.82 -12.08 1.96
C GLY A 119 7.55 -11.28 0.86
N ILE A 120 8.57 -11.85 0.21
CA ILE A 120 9.28 -11.22 -0.92
C ILE A 120 8.33 -11.13 -2.11
N PRO A 121 8.02 -9.92 -2.63
CA PRO A 121 7.05 -9.78 -3.71
C PRO A 121 7.55 -10.35 -5.03
N VAL A 122 6.62 -10.88 -5.82
CA VAL A 122 6.86 -11.28 -7.21
C VAL A 122 6.29 -10.17 -8.10
N SER A 123 7.17 -9.34 -8.63
CA SER A 123 6.86 -8.22 -9.55
C SER A 123 7.30 -8.54 -10.97
N ALA A 124 7.02 -7.64 -11.91
CA ALA A 124 7.45 -7.77 -13.31
C ALA A 124 8.96 -7.98 -13.45
N ASP A 125 9.76 -7.36 -12.54
CA ASP A 125 11.21 -7.44 -12.57
C ASP A 125 11.79 -8.61 -11.75
N THR A 126 10.95 -9.26 -10.92
CA THR A 126 11.38 -10.33 -10.00
C THR A 126 10.70 -11.67 -10.24
N GLY A 127 10.09 -11.88 -11.42
CA GLY A 127 9.57 -13.17 -11.86
C GLY A 127 8.12 -13.20 -12.36
N LEU A 128 7.34 -12.11 -12.25
CA LEU A 128 5.95 -12.11 -12.73
C LEU A 128 5.86 -12.29 -14.24
N LYS A 129 6.82 -11.75 -15.02
CA LYS A 129 6.93 -11.99 -16.47
C LYS A 129 7.25 -13.45 -16.81
N ASP A 130 8.04 -14.12 -15.98
CA ASP A 130 8.29 -15.55 -16.16
C ASP A 130 7.07 -16.39 -15.84
N ILE A 131 6.33 -16.04 -14.77
CA ILE A 131 5.03 -16.64 -14.47
C ILE A 131 4.07 -16.44 -15.65
N GLU A 132 3.96 -15.23 -16.20
CA GLU A 132 3.15 -14.93 -17.37
C GLU A 132 3.52 -15.85 -18.55
N ARG A 133 4.80 -15.86 -18.92
CA ARG A 133 5.30 -16.68 -20.04
C ARG A 133 4.95 -18.15 -19.85
N VAL A 134 5.20 -18.71 -18.66
CA VAL A 134 4.92 -20.12 -18.36
C VAL A 134 3.42 -20.39 -18.32
N ALA A 135 2.63 -19.50 -17.73
CA ALA A 135 1.18 -19.63 -17.65
C ALA A 135 0.51 -19.70 -19.05
N PHE A 136 1.03 -18.98 -20.05
CA PHE A 136 0.47 -18.96 -21.39
C PHE A 136 1.05 -20.02 -22.35
N SER A 137 2.23 -20.52 -22.10
CA SER A 137 2.95 -21.41 -23.04
C SER A 137 3.03 -22.87 -22.59
N SER A 138 2.81 -23.19 -21.30
CA SER A 138 3.01 -24.53 -20.77
C SER A 138 1.72 -25.36 -20.73
N GLU A 139 1.84 -26.65 -20.99
CA GLU A 139 0.89 -27.66 -20.53
C GLU A 139 1.38 -28.17 -19.18
N PHE A 140 0.47 -28.36 -18.23
CA PHE A 140 0.81 -28.77 -16.88
C PHE A 140 0.37 -30.19 -16.61
N GLU A 141 1.32 -31.05 -16.26
CA GLU A 141 1.04 -32.41 -15.79
C GLU A 141 0.80 -32.39 -14.28
N ASN A 142 -0.20 -33.12 -13.81
CA ASN A 142 -0.48 -33.20 -12.39
C ASN A 142 0.55 -34.10 -11.71
N CYS A 143 0.94 -33.72 -10.50
CA CYS A 143 1.77 -34.54 -9.67
C CYS A 143 1.01 -35.85 -9.30
N ALA A 144 1.71 -36.98 -9.24
CA ALA A 144 1.11 -38.25 -8.86
C ALA A 144 0.56 -38.22 -7.43
N GLU A 145 1.29 -37.52 -6.54
CA GLU A 145 0.87 -37.25 -5.17
C GLU A 145 0.46 -35.78 -5.07
N LYS A 146 -0.82 -35.51 -4.81
CA LYS A 146 -1.33 -34.16 -4.66
C LYS A 146 -0.94 -33.60 -3.29
N GLY A 147 -0.81 -32.26 -3.24
CA GLY A 147 -0.66 -31.55 -1.98
C GLY A 147 -1.93 -31.61 -1.12
N HIS A 148 -1.82 -31.22 0.13
CA HIS A 148 -2.94 -31.14 1.06
C HIS A 148 -3.41 -29.69 1.27
N VAL A 149 -4.70 -29.53 1.63
CA VAL A 149 -5.25 -28.24 2.03
C VAL A 149 -5.50 -28.24 3.53
N TYR A 150 -4.92 -27.27 4.20
CA TYR A 150 -5.10 -27.04 5.63
C TYR A 150 -5.83 -25.72 5.84
N THR A 151 -6.96 -25.72 6.52
CA THR A 151 -7.54 -24.48 7.05
C THR A 151 -6.69 -24.01 8.21
N LYS A 152 -6.15 -22.79 8.14
CA LYS A 152 -5.24 -22.25 9.15
C LYS A 152 -5.84 -21.03 9.84
N GLU A 153 -6.19 -21.19 11.09
CA GLU A 153 -6.55 -20.07 11.97
C GLU A 153 -5.28 -19.29 12.35
N ILE A 154 -5.26 -18.00 12.02
CA ILE A 154 -4.06 -17.14 12.21
C ILE A 154 -4.34 -15.91 13.06
N ILE A 155 -5.60 -15.65 13.39
CA ILE A 155 -6.02 -14.32 13.90
C ILE A 155 -5.32 -13.97 15.22
N GLU A 156 -5.19 -14.92 16.14
CA GLU A 156 -4.57 -14.65 17.44
C GLU A 156 -3.07 -14.36 17.30
N ASP A 157 -2.33 -15.20 16.57
CA ASP A 157 -0.90 -14.99 16.33
C ASP A 157 -0.64 -13.66 15.61
N TYR A 158 -1.51 -13.33 14.66
CA TYR A 158 -1.43 -12.07 13.93
C TYR A 158 -1.69 -10.86 14.85
N ILE A 159 -2.72 -10.89 15.70
CA ILE A 159 -3.00 -9.84 16.67
C ILE A 159 -1.83 -9.65 17.63
N GLN A 160 -1.26 -10.72 18.16
CA GLN A 160 -0.09 -10.63 19.06
C GLN A 160 1.12 -10.03 18.35
N SER A 161 1.31 -10.34 17.06
CA SER A 161 2.34 -9.70 16.24
C SER A 161 2.12 -8.20 16.08
N LEU A 162 0.87 -7.75 15.83
CA LEU A 162 0.55 -6.31 15.75
C LEU A 162 0.81 -5.60 17.09
N LEU A 163 0.39 -6.20 18.19
CA LEU A 163 0.55 -5.65 19.53
C LEU A 163 2.02 -5.55 19.96
N SER A 164 2.92 -6.35 19.37
CA SER A 164 4.36 -6.27 19.63
C SER A 164 5.02 -4.97 19.13
N PHE A 165 4.36 -4.22 18.25
CA PHE A 165 4.86 -2.92 17.75
C PHE A 165 4.61 -1.76 18.71
N VAL A 166 3.79 -1.95 19.73
CA VAL A 166 3.34 -0.90 20.64
C VAL A 166 3.37 -1.35 22.11
N ASP A 167 3.43 -0.38 22.99
CA ASP A 167 3.32 -0.60 24.44
C ASP A 167 1.94 -0.12 24.92
N ILE A 168 1.01 -1.06 25.06
CA ILE A 168 -0.38 -0.77 25.44
C ILE A 168 -0.44 -0.09 26.82
N SER A 169 0.51 -0.36 27.72
CA SER A 169 0.53 0.25 29.07
C SER A 169 0.72 1.76 29.04
N LYS A 170 1.23 2.30 27.92
CA LYS A 170 1.41 3.73 27.68
C LYS A 170 0.24 4.39 26.97
N MET A 171 -0.73 3.62 26.51
CA MET A 171 -1.88 4.13 25.77
C MET A 171 -2.95 4.67 26.72
N LYS A 172 -3.48 5.84 26.37
CA LYS A 172 -4.61 6.49 27.05
C LYS A 172 -5.92 6.18 26.35
N PRO A 173 -7.08 6.29 27.02
CA PRO A 173 -8.38 6.08 26.40
C PRO A 173 -8.70 7.20 25.41
N LEU A 174 -8.28 7.03 24.16
CA LEU A 174 -8.58 7.93 23.05
C LEU A 174 -9.97 7.61 22.46
N LYS A 175 -10.63 8.62 21.90
CA LYS A 175 -11.81 8.46 21.05
C LYS A 175 -11.37 8.38 19.60
N ILE A 176 -11.62 7.27 18.92
CA ILE A 176 -11.16 7.03 17.56
C ILE A 176 -12.35 6.64 16.68
N VAL A 177 -12.54 7.36 15.58
CA VAL A 177 -13.49 6.91 14.54
C VAL A 177 -12.75 6.05 13.55
N VAL A 178 -13.29 4.86 13.27
CA VAL A 178 -12.68 3.91 12.32
C VAL A 178 -13.62 3.63 11.15
N ASN A 179 -13.06 3.51 9.95
CA ASN A 179 -13.82 3.29 8.71
C ASN A 179 -13.14 2.23 7.83
N ALA A 180 -13.80 1.09 7.65
CA ALA A 180 -13.30 0.00 6.80
C ALA A 180 -13.79 0.09 5.35
N GLY A 181 -14.62 1.07 4.98
CA GLY A 181 -15.17 1.21 3.62
C GLY A 181 -15.90 -0.04 3.12
N ASN A 182 -16.46 -0.86 4.02
CA ASN A 182 -17.01 -2.19 3.74
C ASN A 182 -15.98 -3.22 3.19
N GLY A 183 -14.68 -2.95 3.34
CA GLY A 183 -13.59 -3.87 3.03
C GLY A 183 -13.32 -4.91 4.12
N CYS A 184 -12.09 -5.43 4.14
CA CYS A 184 -11.71 -6.56 4.99
C CYS A 184 -11.16 -6.16 6.38
N ALA A 185 -10.93 -4.88 6.68
CA ALA A 185 -10.27 -4.45 7.92
C ALA A 185 -10.96 -4.93 9.21
N ASN A 186 -12.29 -5.08 9.18
CA ASN A 186 -13.05 -5.57 10.33
C ASN A 186 -12.67 -6.98 10.79
N ILE A 187 -12.15 -7.81 9.89
CA ILE A 187 -11.74 -9.20 10.21
C ILE A 187 -10.65 -9.18 11.28
N CYS A 188 -9.71 -8.25 11.16
CA CYS A 188 -8.68 -8.02 12.17
C CYS A 188 -9.18 -7.15 13.32
N PHE A 189 -9.81 -6.01 13.00
CA PHE A 189 -10.16 -4.97 13.96
C PHE A 189 -11.05 -5.48 15.11
N GLU A 190 -12.05 -6.32 14.86
CA GLU A 190 -12.93 -6.90 15.87
C GLU A 190 -12.19 -7.68 16.97
N ASN A 191 -11.06 -8.28 16.63
CA ASN A 191 -10.23 -9.00 17.58
C ASN A 191 -9.19 -8.07 18.23
N LEU A 192 -8.58 -7.18 17.45
CA LEU A 192 -7.57 -6.25 17.93
C LEU A 192 -8.12 -5.25 18.97
N LYS A 193 -9.32 -4.69 18.73
CA LYS A 193 -9.93 -3.69 19.63
C LYS A 193 -10.13 -4.16 21.07
N LYS A 194 -10.23 -5.47 21.30
CA LYS A 194 -10.41 -6.06 22.65
C LYS A 194 -9.22 -5.86 23.57
N TYR A 195 -8.04 -5.60 22.99
CA TYR A 195 -6.78 -5.38 23.72
C TYR A 195 -6.47 -3.91 23.96
N LEU A 196 -7.25 -2.99 23.37
CA LEU A 196 -6.93 -1.57 23.34
C LEU A 196 -7.83 -0.76 24.28
N PRO A 197 -7.30 0.26 24.98
CA PRO A 197 -8.07 1.05 25.94
C PRO A 197 -8.93 2.15 25.29
N PHE A 198 -9.20 2.08 23.98
CA PHE A 198 -9.82 3.14 23.21
C PHE A 198 -11.35 3.04 23.14
N HIS A 199 -12.01 4.17 22.91
CA HIS A 199 -13.42 4.25 22.58
C HIS A 199 -13.59 4.42 21.07
N PHE A 200 -14.23 3.45 20.43
CA PHE A 200 -14.37 3.43 18.99
C PHE A 200 -15.78 3.80 18.54
N THR A 201 -15.86 4.70 17.53
CA THR A 201 -17.03 4.84 16.66
C THR A 201 -16.73 4.15 15.34
N GLU A 202 -17.57 3.20 14.96
CA GLU A 202 -17.32 2.28 13.86
C GLU A 202 -18.18 2.63 12.64
N GLN A 203 -17.56 2.86 11.48
CA GLN A 203 -18.26 3.16 10.23
C GLN A 203 -17.92 2.10 9.17
N TYR A 204 -18.93 1.64 8.46
CA TYR A 204 -18.81 0.72 7.31
C TYR A 204 -17.93 -0.51 7.58
N MET A 205 -17.96 -1.00 8.82
CA MET A 205 -17.11 -2.12 9.25
C MET A 205 -17.58 -3.47 8.69
N LYS A 206 -18.88 -3.63 8.41
CA LYS A 206 -19.39 -4.89 7.86
C LYS A 206 -18.89 -5.09 6.43
N PRO A 207 -18.11 -6.16 6.14
CA PRO A 207 -17.65 -6.47 4.79
C PRO A 207 -18.81 -6.61 3.81
N ASN A 208 -18.72 -5.95 2.65
CA ASN A 208 -19.77 -6.00 1.63
C ASN A 208 -19.18 -5.81 0.23
N ALA A 209 -19.22 -6.87 -0.57
CA ALA A 209 -18.65 -6.94 -1.91
C ALA A 209 -19.22 -5.92 -2.92
N THR A 210 -20.38 -5.32 -2.63
CA THR A 210 -21.00 -4.32 -3.52
C THR A 210 -20.50 -2.90 -3.27
N PHE A 211 -19.75 -2.69 -2.17
CA PHE A 211 -19.26 -1.37 -1.73
C PHE A 211 -20.34 -0.28 -1.73
N PRO A 212 -21.41 -0.42 -0.94
CA PRO A 212 -22.58 0.45 -1.02
C PRO A 212 -22.30 1.92 -0.67
N HIS A 213 -21.16 2.21 -0.06
CA HIS A 213 -20.71 3.56 0.31
C HIS A 213 -19.55 4.06 -0.57
N GLY A 214 -19.39 3.48 -1.77
CA GLY A 214 -18.27 3.72 -2.68
C GLY A 214 -17.14 2.73 -2.51
N VAL A 215 -16.21 2.73 -3.47
CA VAL A 215 -15.00 1.90 -3.37
C VAL A 215 -14.18 2.29 -2.14
N PRO A 216 -13.58 1.34 -1.42
CA PRO A 216 -12.80 1.64 -0.21
C PRO A 216 -11.45 2.26 -0.58
N ASN A 217 -11.47 3.52 -0.99
CA ASN A 217 -10.30 4.30 -1.39
C ASN A 217 -10.26 5.66 -0.65
N PRO A 218 -9.70 5.73 0.55
CA PRO A 218 -9.63 6.98 1.30
C PRO A 218 -8.74 8.08 0.68
N MET A 219 -8.01 7.80 -0.41
CA MET A 219 -7.35 8.84 -1.22
C MET A 219 -8.38 9.77 -1.88
N LEU A 220 -9.59 9.29 -2.15
CA LEU A 220 -10.67 10.08 -2.73
C LEU A 220 -11.41 10.85 -1.63
N GLU A 221 -11.66 12.14 -1.85
CA GLU A 221 -12.32 13.01 -0.87
C GLU A 221 -13.71 12.51 -0.48
N GLU A 222 -14.50 12.08 -1.46
CA GLU A 222 -15.83 11.55 -1.24
C GLU A 222 -15.85 10.31 -0.33
N CYS A 223 -14.81 9.46 -0.40
CA CYS A 223 -14.70 8.25 0.42
C CYS A 223 -14.32 8.56 1.88
N ARG A 224 -13.59 9.65 2.14
CA ARG A 224 -13.18 10.04 3.50
C ARG A 224 -14.13 11.04 4.17
N ARG A 225 -15.03 11.69 3.42
CA ARG A 225 -15.96 12.68 3.95
C ARG A 225 -16.85 12.17 5.09
N PRO A 226 -17.42 10.94 5.04
CA PRO A 226 -18.16 10.39 6.17
C PRO A 226 -17.32 10.27 7.45
N LEU A 227 -16.05 9.87 7.32
CA LEU A 227 -15.11 9.78 8.44
C LEU A 227 -14.83 11.16 9.05
N ILE A 228 -14.56 12.16 8.21
CA ILE A 228 -14.33 13.55 8.64
C ILE A 228 -15.51 14.07 9.44
N ASN A 229 -16.72 13.91 8.90
CA ASN A 229 -17.95 14.37 9.56
C ASN A 229 -18.15 13.71 10.92
N GLN A 230 -17.85 12.42 11.04
CA GLN A 230 -18.02 11.69 12.30
C GLN A 230 -16.97 12.08 13.34
N VAL A 231 -15.70 12.29 12.91
CA VAL A 231 -14.63 12.80 13.80
C VAL A 231 -15.04 14.11 14.45
N LEU A 232 -15.58 15.04 13.65
CA LEU A 232 -16.05 16.34 14.14
C LEU A 232 -17.29 16.21 15.03
N LEU A 233 -18.24 15.35 14.68
CA LEU A 233 -19.48 15.13 15.45
C LEU A 233 -19.19 14.56 16.84
N ASP A 234 -18.30 13.58 16.92
CA ASP A 234 -17.99 12.89 18.18
C ASP A 234 -16.95 13.65 19.02
N GLY A 235 -16.30 14.69 18.47
CA GLY A 235 -15.12 15.29 19.07
C GLY A 235 -14.04 14.25 19.31
N ALA A 236 -13.78 13.42 18.30
CA ALA A 236 -12.81 12.34 18.40
C ALA A 236 -11.37 12.85 18.29
N ASP A 237 -10.41 12.14 18.90
CA ASP A 237 -9.00 12.50 18.89
C ASP A 237 -8.39 12.28 17.49
N MET A 238 -8.87 11.27 16.76
CA MET A 238 -8.50 11.02 15.36
C MET A 238 -9.51 10.13 14.65
N GLY A 239 -9.45 10.17 13.32
CA GLY A 239 -10.10 9.22 12.42
C GLY A 239 -9.09 8.34 11.72
N VAL A 240 -9.43 7.07 11.51
CA VAL A 240 -8.63 6.07 10.79
C VAL A 240 -9.46 5.42 9.71
N ALA A 241 -8.94 5.36 8.49
CA ALA A 241 -9.57 4.62 7.40
C ALA A 241 -8.59 3.65 6.74
N TRP A 242 -9.11 2.55 6.22
CA TRP A 242 -8.34 1.58 5.46
C TRP A 242 -8.91 1.43 4.04
N ASP A 243 -8.08 0.94 3.13
CA ASP A 243 -8.55 0.51 1.82
C ASP A 243 -9.10 -0.94 1.87
N GLY A 244 -9.51 -1.49 0.72
CA GLY A 244 -10.32 -2.70 0.69
C GLY A 244 -9.67 -3.95 1.28
N ASP A 245 -8.38 -4.12 1.09
CA ASP A 245 -7.55 -5.22 1.62
C ASP A 245 -6.64 -4.78 2.77
N PHE A 246 -6.87 -3.57 3.29
CA PHE A 246 -6.30 -2.90 4.47
C PHE A 246 -4.77 -2.95 4.61
N ASP A 247 -4.05 -2.97 3.49
CA ASP A 247 -2.60 -2.80 3.52
C ASP A 247 -2.16 -1.32 3.56
N ARG A 248 -3.13 -0.38 3.58
CA ARG A 248 -2.94 1.07 3.71
C ARG A 248 -3.79 1.66 4.82
N CYS A 249 -3.25 2.70 5.48
CA CYS A 249 -3.88 3.40 6.59
C CYS A 249 -3.87 4.91 6.36
N PHE A 250 -5.02 5.56 6.56
CA PHE A 250 -5.23 6.98 6.34
C PHE A 250 -5.76 7.64 7.59
N PHE A 251 -5.39 8.91 7.80
CA PHE A 251 -5.65 9.62 9.04
C PHE A 251 -6.42 10.91 8.83
N ILE A 252 -7.35 11.17 9.76
CA ILE A 252 -8.04 12.45 9.94
C ILE A 252 -7.68 12.96 11.35
N ASP A 253 -7.27 14.22 11.47
CA ASP A 253 -7.02 14.83 12.77
C ASP A 253 -8.33 15.24 13.48
N HIS A 254 -8.24 15.65 14.73
CA HIS A 254 -9.40 16.07 15.55
C HIS A 254 -10.11 17.31 15.01
N LYS A 255 -9.51 18.06 14.07
CA LYS A 255 -10.12 19.22 13.39
C LYS A 255 -10.81 18.85 12.08
N GLY A 256 -10.80 17.56 11.71
CA GLY A 256 -11.37 17.07 10.46
C GLY A 256 -10.44 17.24 9.25
N ASN A 257 -9.17 17.57 9.43
CA ASN A 257 -8.22 17.64 8.32
C ASN A 257 -7.72 16.25 7.96
N PHE A 258 -7.65 15.98 6.66
CA PHE A 258 -6.92 14.81 6.14
C PHE A 258 -5.43 15.06 6.31
N VAL A 259 -4.74 14.14 6.98
CA VAL A 259 -3.29 14.23 7.13
C VAL A 259 -2.63 13.54 5.93
N GLU A 260 -1.95 14.34 5.12
CA GLU A 260 -1.26 13.83 3.92
C GLU A 260 -0.22 12.76 4.30
N GLY A 261 -0.12 11.72 3.45
CA GLY A 261 0.89 10.67 3.61
C GLY A 261 2.29 11.25 3.77
N TYR A 262 2.57 12.35 3.10
CA TYR A 262 3.80 13.13 3.19
C TYR A 262 4.22 13.42 4.66
N TYR A 263 3.29 13.91 5.49
CA TYR A 263 3.58 14.23 6.90
C TYR A 263 3.55 13.00 7.78
N MET A 264 2.68 12.03 7.46
CA MET A 264 2.62 10.78 8.21
C MET A 264 3.92 9.98 8.12
N VAL A 265 4.54 9.94 6.94
CA VAL A 265 5.85 9.30 6.76
C VAL A 265 6.92 9.96 7.64
N ALA A 266 6.94 11.28 7.70
CA ALA A 266 7.89 12.02 8.54
C ALA A 266 7.62 11.82 10.05
N LEU A 267 6.35 11.82 10.48
CA LEU A 267 5.96 11.57 11.86
C LEU A 267 6.41 10.18 12.33
N LEU A 268 6.13 9.14 11.54
CA LEU A 268 6.54 7.77 11.87
C LEU A 268 8.05 7.59 11.77
N SER A 269 8.73 8.26 10.83
CA SER A 269 10.21 8.30 10.79
C SER A 269 10.78 8.89 12.08
N ARG A 270 10.19 9.98 12.60
CA ARG A 270 10.56 10.59 13.89
C ARG A 270 10.38 9.61 15.06
N TYR A 271 9.28 8.84 15.05
CA TYR A 271 9.03 7.80 16.06
C TYR A 271 10.11 6.70 16.05
N PHE A 272 10.46 6.17 14.89
CA PHE A 272 11.47 5.12 14.78
C PHE A 272 12.88 5.63 15.10
N LEU A 273 13.28 6.79 14.58
CA LEU A 273 14.63 7.34 14.81
C LEU A 273 14.86 7.84 16.25
N ASN A 274 13.81 8.19 16.97
CA ASN A 274 13.93 8.48 18.41
C ASN A 274 14.22 7.22 19.23
N ARG A 275 13.71 6.09 18.84
CA ARG A 275 13.88 4.79 19.50
C ARG A 275 15.14 4.06 19.05
N TYR A 276 15.48 4.18 17.78
CA TYR A 276 16.56 3.44 17.13
C TYR A 276 17.48 4.42 16.39
N LYS A 277 18.59 4.78 17.02
CA LYS A 277 19.53 5.76 16.45
C LYS A 277 20.32 5.19 15.29
N GLY A 278 20.60 6.03 14.28
CA GLY A 278 21.43 5.64 13.12
C GLY A 278 20.73 4.75 12.08
N GLU A 279 19.45 4.47 12.26
CA GLU A 279 18.69 3.59 11.37
C GLU A 279 18.34 4.27 10.03
N THR A 280 18.03 3.45 9.05
CA THR A 280 17.68 3.88 7.69
C THR A 280 16.17 3.94 7.51
N ILE A 281 15.69 5.07 6.97
CA ILE A 281 14.32 5.33 6.55
C ILE A 281 14.25 5.32 5.03
N ILE A 282 13.27 4.59 4.46
CA ILE A 282 13.04 4.54 3.02
C ILE A 282 11.78 5.34 2.68
N HIS A 283 11.84 6.12 1.62
CA HIS A 283 10.69 6.88 1.14
C HIS A 283 10.65 6.95 -0.38
N ASP A 284 9.49 7.24 -0.94
CA ASP A 284 9.36 7.50 -2.37
C ASP A 284 9.69 8.99 -2.71
N PRO A 285 9.89 9.34 -4.00
CA PRO A 285 10.28 10.70 -4.40
C PRO A 285 9.22 11.78 -4.14
N ARG A 286 7.99 11.41 -3.82
CA ARG A 286 6.90 12.32 -3.48
C ARG A 286 6.98 12.82 -2.04
N VAL A 287 7.70 12.09 -1.18
CA VAL A 287 7.92 12.37 0.24
C VAL A 287 9.40 12.66 0.42
N TYR A 288 9.80 13.92 0.37
CA TYR A 288 11.23 14.21 0.23
C TYR A 288 11.79 15.06 1.39
N TRP A 289 11.62 16.36 1.35
CA TRP A 289 12.32 17.27 2.27
C TRP A 289 11.98 17.05 3.74
N CYS A 290 10.71 16.78 4.08
CA CYS A 290 10.35 16.60 5.49
C CYS A 290 10.97 15.34 6.09
N VAL A 291 11.08 14.24 5.32
CA VAL A 291 11.75 13.02 5.79
C VAL A 291 13.25 13.21 5.88
N GLN A 292 13.86 13.87 4.89
CA GLN A 292 15.29 14.20 4.94
C GLN A 292 15.64 15.06 6.15
N LYS A 293 14.81 16.07 6.47
CA LYS A 293 14.98 16.88 7.67
C LYS A 293 14.96 16.02 8.94
N VAL A 294 13.93 15.20 9.10
CA VAL A 294 13.79 14.33 10.27
C VAL A 294 14.98 13.38 10.40
N CYS A 295 15.43 12.76 9.31
CA CYS A 295 16.61 11.91 9.32
C CYS A 295 17.87 12.68 9.73
N LYS A 296 18.09 13.86 9.16
CA LYS A 296 19.25 14.71 9.49
C LYS A 296 19.25 15.13 10.95
N GLU A 297 18.12 15.56 11.50
CA GLU A 297 18.00 16.02 12.89
C GLU A 297 18.20 14.91 13.91
N LEU A 298 17.73 13.71 13.60
CA LEU A 298 17.77 12.56 14.53
C LEU A 298 18.93 11.60 14.27
N GLY A 299 19.81 11.92 13.31
CA GLY A 299 20.99 11.10 12.99
C GLY A 299 20.64 9.80 12.25
N GLY A 300 19.53 9.77 11.53
CA GLY A 300 19.13 8.66 10.65
C GLY A 300 19.65 8.84 9.23
N ILE A 301 19.47 7.80 8.41
CA ILE A 301 19.82 7.77 7.00
C ILE A 301 18.54 7.78 6.17
N SER A 302 18.41 8.72 5.23
CA SER A 302 17.30 8.78 4.27
C SER A 302 17.72 8.12 2.97
N VAL A 303 16.93 7.14 2.50
CA VAL A 303 17.15 6.43 1.23
C VAL A 303 15.89 6.51 0.38
N GLU A 304 16.03 7.05 -0.81
CA GLU A 304 14.94 7.16 -1.78
C GLU A 304 14.77 5.86 -2.56
N SER A 305 13.53 5.45 -2.79
CA SER A 305 13.14 4.28 -3.58
C SER A 305 12.11 4.64 -4.62
N LYS A 306 12.11 3.95 -5.73
CA LYS A 306 10.99 4.01 -6.67
C LYS A 306 9.69 3.65 -5.97
N GLY A 307 8.60 4.39 -6.25
CA GLY A 307 7.28 4.13 -5.70
C GLY A 307 6.69 2.80 -6.20
N GLY A 308 5.95 2.14 -5.33
CA GLY A 308 5.33 0.83 -5.53
C GLY A 308 5.82 -0.19 -4.51
N HIS A 309 4.86 -0.87 -3.87
CA HIS A 309 5.12 -1.73 -2.71
C HIS A 309 6.23 -2.79 -2.93
N ALA A 310 6.39 -3.28 -4.16
CA ALA A 310 7.43 -4.26 -4.47
C ALA A 310 8.83 -3.62 -4.42
N PHE A 311 9.01 -2.44 -5.00
CA PHE A 311 10.29 -1.73 -5.01
C PHE A 311 10.69 -1.24 -3.62
N MET A 312 9.72 -0.74 -2.86
CA MET A 312 9.93 -0.34 -1.46
C MET A 312 10.44 -1.51 -0.62
N LYS A 313 9.79 -2.67 -0.69
CA LYS A 313 10.20 -3.90 0.02
C LYS A 313 11.59 -4.38 -0.39
N GLU A 314 11.92 -4.30 -1.68
CA GLU A 314 13.24 -4.66 -2.19
C GLU A 314 14.32 -3.73 -1.66
N THR A 315 14.11 -2.41 -1.77
CA THR A 315 15.04 -1.39 -1.27
C THR A 315 15.25 -1.54 0.24
N MET A 316 14.17 -1.72 1.01
CA MET A 316 14.27 -1.92 2.47
C MET A 316 15.12 -3.14 2.83
N ARG A 317 14.92 -4.29 2.15
CA ARG A 317 15.73 -5.50 2.37
C ARG A 317 17.19 -5.29 2.03
N LYS A 318 17.46 -4.58 0.93
CA LYS A 318 18.82 -4.29 0.45
C LYS A 318 19.64 -3.45 1.42
N VAL A 319 19.00 -2.46 2.06
CA VAL A 319 19.69 -1.53 2.96
C VAL A 319 19.43 -1.78 4.45
N GLY A 320 18.58 -2.77 4.78
CA GLY A 320 18.20 -3.08 6.15
C GLY A 320 17.36 -2.00 6.82
N GLY A 321 16.56 -1.26 6.05
CA GLY A 321 15.77 -0.13 6.56
C GLY A 321 14.78 -0.54 7.65
N ILE A 322 14.71 0.24 8.74
CA ILE A 322 13.80 -0.05 9.86
C ILE A 322 12.35 0.21 9.51
N TYR A 323 12.13 1.29 8.78
CA TYR A 323 10.82 1.77 8.35
C TYR A 323 10.92 2.34 6.94
N GLY A 324 9.89 2.13 6.16
CA GLY A 324 9.73 2.76 4.86
C GLY A 324 8.28 3.11 4.60
N ALA A 325 8.02 4.10 3.76
CA ALA A 325 6.65 4.42 3.40
C ALA A 325 6.54 5.18 2.08
N GLU A 326 5.33 5.15 1.54
CA GLU A 326 4.92 5.87 0.35
C GLU A 326 3.90 6.96 0.67
N ASN A 327 3.86 8.00 -0.13
CA ASN A 327 2.81 9.01 -0.04
C ASN A 327 1.37 8.42 -0.20
N SER A 328 1.27 7.26 -0.83
CA SER A 328 0.02 6.52 -1.02
C SER A 328 -0.46 5.73 0.20
N ALA A 329 0.15 5.98 1.38
CA ALA A 329 -0.19 5.40 2.67
C ALA A 329 0.14 3.91 2.85
N HIS A 330 1.06 3.35 2.04
CA HIS A 330 1.73 2.10 2.38
C HIS A 330 2.86 2.37 3.38
N HIS A 331 2.87 1.65 4.48
CA HIS A 331 3.87 1.73 5.54
C HIS A 331 4.51 0.36 5.75
N PHE A 332 5.82 0.27 5.58
CA PHE A 332 6.61 -0.95 5.59
C PHE A 332 7.48 -1.02 6.84
N PHE A 333 7.59 -2.19 7.45
CA PHE A 333 8.31 -2.37 8.70
C PHE A 333 9.28 -3.53 8.61
N ARG A 334 10.56 -3.31 9.00
CA ARG A 334 11.56 -4.37 9.06
C ARG A 334 11.08 -5.56 9.90
N ASP A 335 10.52 -5.28 11.06
CA ASP A 335 10.09 -6.30 12.01
C ASP A 335 8.77 -6.98 11.60
N PHE A 336 8.11 -6.47 10.56
CA PHE A 336 7.02 -7.13 9.83
C PHE A 336 7.52 -7.75 8.51
N SER A 337 8.75 -8.28 8.53
CA SER A 337 9.42 -8.87 7.37
C SER A 337 9.50 -7.93 6.16
N TYR A 338 9.67 -6.63 6.39
CA TYR A 338 9.69 -5.57 5.38
C TYR A 338 8.39 -5.45 4.57
N CYS A 339 7.31 -6.05 5.04
CA CYS A 339 6.00 -5.93 4.42
C CYS A 339 5.26 -4.68 4.89
N ASP A 340 4.31 -4.26 4.06
CA ASP A 340 3.37 -3.19 4.39
C ASP A 340 2.27 -3.69 5.31
N SER A 341 1.78 -2.77 6.15
CA SER A 341 0.65 -2.96 7.05
C SER A 341 -0.15 -1.67 7.17
N GLY A 342 -1.47 -1.77 7.11
CA GLY A 342 -2.38 -0.68 7.47
C GLY A 342 -2.79 -0.75 8.95
N MET A 343 -2.53 -1.88 9.64
CA MET A 343 -2.87 -1.99 11.06
C MET A 343 -1.81 -1.44 12.00
N ILE A 344 -0.54 -1.54 11.68
CA ILE A 344 0.55 -1.07 12.54
C ILE A 344 0.60 0.46 12.66
N PRO A 345 0.44 1.27 11.59
CA PRO A 345 0.64 2.72 11.66
C PRO A 345 -0.26 3.43 12.66
N TRP A 346 -1.56 3.12 12.66
CA TRP A 346 -2.50 3.80 13.55
C TRP A 346 -2.31 3.44 15.03
N LEU A 347 -1.86 2.20 15.33
CA LEU A 347 -1.48 1.80 16.68
C LEU A 347 -0.30 2.65 17.19
N ILE A 348 0.72 2.84 16.34
CA ILE A 348 1.88 3.68 16.67
C ILE A 348 1.45 5.14 16.86
N VAL A 349 0.60 5.68 15.98
CA VAL A 349 0.08 7.05 16.10
C VAL A 349 -0.71 7.24 17.39
N ALA A 350 -1.58 6.29 17.75
CA ALA A 350 -2.32 6.31 19.00
C ALA A 350 -1.39 6.29 20.23
N GLN A 351 -0.30 5.52 20.17
CA GLN A 351 0.73 5.54 21.21
C GLN A 351 1.45 6.89 21.28
N ILE A 352 1.83 7.49 20.14
CA ILE A 352 2.49 8.80 20.10
C ILE A 352 1.60 9.86 20.76
N ILE A 353 0.32 9.96 20.37
CA ILE A 353 -0.66 10.87 20.95
C ILE A 353 -0.76 10.66 22.49
N SER A 354 -0.79 9.39 22.91
CA SER A 354 -0.88 9.04 24.33
C SER A 354 0.36 9.42 25.13
N GLU A 355 1.56 9.24 24.58
CA GLU A 355 2.83 9.54 25.24
C GLU A 355 3.10 11.05 25.30
N THR A 356 2.85 11.77 24.20
CA THR A 356 3.18 13.22 24.10
C THR A 356 2.11 14.11 24.69
N ASN A 357 0.87 13.68 24.75
CA ASN A 357 -0.34 14.49 24.98
C ASN A 357 -0.58 15.57 23.91
N GLU A 358 0.03 15.46 22.76
CA GLU A 358 -0.20 16.29 21.60
C GLU A 358 -1.22 15.63 20.68
N SER A 359 -2.13 16.41 20.11
CA SER A 359 -3.04 15.93 19.08
C SER A 359 -2.29 15.61 17.78
N LEU A 360 -2.86 14.78 16.91
CA LEU A 360 -2.27 14.47 15.61
C LEU A 360 -2.01 15.75 14.78
N TYR A 361 -2.89 16.75 14.88
CA TYR A 361 -2.70 18.07 14.26
C TYR A 361 -1.40 18.76 14.77
N GLU A 362 -1.17 18.78 16.08
CA GLU A 362 0.03 19.40 16.66
C GLU A 362 1.29 18.65 16.27
N LEU A 363 1.26 17.34 16.26
CA LEU A 363 2.38 16.46 15.91
C LEU A 363 2.91 16.64 14.46
N VAL A 364 2.06 17.11 13.53
CA VAL A 364 2.46 17.34 12.13
C VAL A 364 2.55 18.82 11.77
N SER A 365 2.06 19.73 12.61
CA SER A 365 1.91 21.15 12.29
C SER A 365 3.23 21.89 12.00
N ASP A 366 4.33 21.48 12.61
CA ASP A 366 5.64 22.02 12.34
C ASP A 366 6.11 21.66 10.92
N LEU A 367 5.87 20.42 10.49
CA LEU A 367 6.21 19.94 9.14
C LEU A 367 5.32 20.60 8.08
N GLU A 368 4.01 20.76 8.35
CA GLU A 368 3.09 21.46 7.45
C GLU A 368 3.45 22.93 7.23
N LYS A 369 3.97 23.59 8.26
CA LYS A 369 4.43 24.98 8.15
C LYS A 369 5.74 25.08 7.41
N GLU A 370 6.66 24.17 7.66
CA GLU A 370 8.01 24.21 7.07
C GLU A 370 8.05 23.66 5.65
N PHE A 371 7.21 22.66 5.35
CA PHE A 371 7.14 22.01 4.03
C PHE A 371 5.70 21.92 3.53
N PRO A 372 5.06 23.05 3.15
CA PRO A 372 3.76 22.96 2.50
C PRO A 372 3.81 22.08 1.25
N CYS A 373 2.85 21.18 1.08
CA CYS A 373 2.77 20.30 -0.08
C CYS A 373 1.41 20.38 -0.76
N SER A 374 1.36 19.99 -2.04
CA SER A 374 0.15 20.03 -2.87
C SER A 374 -0.80 18.84 -2.64
N GLY A 375 -0.35 17.79 -1.93
CA GLY A 375 -0.92 16.47 -2.09
C GLY A 375 -0.72 15.90 -3.50
N GLU A 376 -1.30 14.74 -3.81
CA GLU A 376 -1.24 14.14 -5.14
C GLU A 376 -2.35 14.71 -6.05
N ILE A 377 -1.97 15.27 -7.19
CA ILE A 377 -2.87 15.83 -8.21
C ILE A 377 -2.81 14.96 -9.46
N ASN A 378 -3.97 14.47 -9.91
CA ASN A 378 -4.09 13.68 -11.13
C ASN A 378 -4.39 14.59 -12.33
N LEU A 379 -3.50 14.62 -13.31
CA LEU A 379 -3.61 15.44 -14.51
C LEU A 379 -3.82 14.54 -15.73
N PRO A 380 -4.96 14.59 -16.44
CA PRO A 380 -5.16 13.84 -17.68
C PRO A 380 -4.06 14.16 -18.69
N ALA A 381 -3.49 13.14 -19.33
CA ALA A 381 -2.46 13.30 -20.36
C ALA A 381 -2.57 12.17 -21.40
N SER A 382 -2.79 12.56 -22.67
CA SER A 382 -2.91 11.61 -23.78
C SER A 382 -1.54 11.04 -24.22
N HIS A 383 -0.46 11.84 -24.06
CA HIS A 383 0.91 11.51 -24.44
C HIS A 383 1.87 11.79 -23.28
N VAL A 384 1.78 10.98 -22.22
CA VAL A 384 2.50 11.20 -20.96
C VAL A 384 3.99 11.44 -21.15
N ASP A 385 4.70 10.60 -21.91
CA ASP A 385 6.14 10.73 -22.13
C ASP A 385 6.52 12.05 -22.82
N ARG A 386 5.72 12.46 -23.82
CA ARG A 386 5.94 13.73 -24.52
C ARG A 386 5.76 14.94 -23.58
N VAL A 387 4.71 14.90 -22.76
CA VAL A 387 4.44 15.95 -21.78
C VAL A 387 5.57 16.03 -20.76
N MET A 388 6.02 14.90 -20.22
CA MET A 388 7.14 14.88 -19.27
C MET A 388 8.43 15.43 -19.86
N GLN A 389 8.77 15.04 -21.10
CA GLN A 389 9.94 15.60 -21.82
C GLN A 389 9.82 17.10 -22.06
N ALA A 390 8.61 17.60 -22.39
CA ALA A 390 8.39 19.03 -22.57
C ALA A 390 8.57 19.81 -21.25
N VAL A 391 8.08 19.27 -20.12
CA VAL A 391 8.27 19.88 -18.79
C VAL A 391 9.75 19.88 -18.42
N GLU A 392 10.46 18.78 -18.59
CA GLU A 392 11.89 18.71 -18.31
C GLU A 392 12.66 19.74 -19.12
N LYS A 393 12.43 19.83 -20.43
CA LYS A 393 13.08 20.78 -21.31
C LYS A 393 12.82 22.23 -20.89
N GLU A 394 11.61 22.58 -20.50
CA GLU A 394 11.23 23.95 -20.11
C GLU A 394 11.91 24.38 -18.83
N TYR A 395 11.90 23.49 -17.82
CA TYR A 395 12.31 23.84 -16.46
C TYR A 395 13.78 23.46 -16.13
N ALA A 396 14.45 22.64 -16.96
CA ALA A 396 15.79 22.10 -16.65
C ALA A 396 16.85 23.19 -16.42
N LYS A 397 16.77 24.32 -17.11
CA LYS A 397 17.73 25.42 -16.99
C LYS A 397 17.78 26.08 -15.62
N ASP A 398 16.66 26.05 -14.89
CA ASP A 398 16.50 26.69 -13.59
C ASP A 398 16.56 25.65 -12.42
N ALA A 399 16.57 24.36 -12.72
CA ALA A 399 16.63 23.29 -11.74
C ALA A 399 18.05 23.17 -11.16
N LYS A 400 18.15 23.01 -9.84
CA LYS A 400 19.40 22.69 -9.13
C LYS A 400 19.72 21.19 -9.22
N GLU A 401 18.68 20.36 -9.24
CA GLU A 401 18.79 18.90 -9.33
C GLU A 401 17.63 18.34 -10.16
N ILE A 402 17.92 17.34 -11.00
CA ILE A 402 16.94 16.58 -11.79
C ILE A 402 17.13 15.11 -11.49
N GLN A 403 16.04 14.41 -11.18
CA GLN A 403 16.02 13.00 -10.82
C GLN A 403 15.02 12.23 -11.69
N HIS A 404 15.36 10.94 -11.98
CA HIS A 404 14.51 10.03 -12.74
C HIS A 404 14.27 8.70 -12.01
N ILE A 405 14.24 8.73 -10.67
CA ILE A 405 14.07 7.52 -9.84
C ILE A 405 12.65 6.95 -10.01
N ASP A 406 11.62 7.82 -9.97
CA ASP A 406 10.22 7.48 -10.24
C ASP A 406 9.55 8.62 -11.01
N GLY A 407 9.69 8.60 -12.32
CA GLY A 407 9.29 9.70 -13.19
C GLY A 407 10.31 10.85 -13.21
N LEU A 408 9.83 12.09 -13.25
CA LEU A 408 10.64 13.30 -13.29
C LEU A 408 10.54 14.07 -11.98
N GLY A 409 11.61 14.09 -11.20
CA GLY A 409 11.77 14.94 -10.02
C GLY A 409 12.65 16.15 -10.36
N MET A 410 12.24 17.35 -9.99
CA MET A 410 13.03 18.58 -10.21
C MET A 410 13.03 19.45 -8.96
N ASP A 411 14.23 19.79 -8.47
CA ASP A 411 14.47 20.62 -7.29
C ASP A 411 15.07 21.97 -7.70
N PHE A 412 14.46 23.07 -7.22
CA PHE A 412 14.87 24.46 -7.47
C PHE A 412 15.40 25.16 -6.20
N GLY A 413 15.47 24.40 -5.10
CA GLY A 413 15.94 24.89 -3.79
C GLY A 413 14.83 25.37 -2.87
N GLU A 414 13.97 26.30 -3.29
CA GLU A 414 12.82 26.80 -2.52
C GLU A 414 11.53 26.02 -2.79
N TRP A 415 11.49 25.31 -3.90
CA TRP A 415 10.38 24.44 -4.30
C TRP A 415 10.89 23.29 -5.13
N ARG A 416 10.14 22.19 -5.12
CA ARG A 416 10.41 21.02 -5.96
C ARG A 416 9.10 20.35 -6.37
N PHE A 417 9.16 19.54 -7.42
CA PHE A 417 8.04 18.70 -7.81
C PHE A 417 8.50 17.31 -8.26
N ASN A 418 7.54 16.40 -8.29
CA ASN A 418 7.65 15.11 -8.95
C ASN A 418 6.46 14.90 -9.88
N LEU A 419 6.74 14.46 -11.10
CA LEU A 419 5.77 14.02 -12.10
C LEU A 419 6.02 12.56 -12.42
N ARG A 420 4.98 11.74 -12.39
CA ARG A 420 5.09 10.36 -12.84
C ARG A 420 3.88 9.90 -13.65
N ALA A 421 4.10 8.98 -14.58
CA ALA A 421 3.04 8.30 -15.29
C ALA A 421 2.20 7.44 -14.34
N SER A 422 0.88 7.41 -14.51
CA SER A 422 0.06 6.38 -13.90
C SER A 422 0.27 5.06 -14.65
N ASN A 423 0.39 3.95 -13.89
CA ASN A 423 0.52 2.62 -14.48
C ASN A 423 -0.81 2.03 -15.00
N THR A 424 -1.93 2.65 -14.64
CA THR A 424 -3.28 2.11 -14.89
C THR A 424 -4.19 3.01 -15.70
N GLU A 425 -3.87 4.31 -15.78
CA GLU A 425 -4.72 5.32 -16.42
C GLU A 425 -3.90 6.30 -17.25
N PRO A 426 -4.45 6.92 -18.30
CA PRO A 426 -3.76 7.92 -19.12
C PRO A 426 -3.69 9.26 -18.39
N LEU A 427 -2.89 9.33 -17.33
CA LEU A 427 -2.71 10.53 -16.53
C LEU A 427 -1.28 10.63 -15.94
N ILE A 428 -0.92 11.86 -15.61
CA ILE A 428 0.29 12.19 -14.86
C ILE A 428 -0.11 12.48 -13.41
N ARG A 429 0.61 11.91 -12.48
CA ARG A 429 0.52 12.21 -11.05
C ARG A 429 1.53 13.28 -10.71
N PHE A 430 1.05 14.37 -10.17
CA PHE A 430 1.83 15.55 -9.82
C PHE A 430 1.84 15.77 -8.32
N ASN A 431 3.02 15.92 -7.73
CA ASN A 431 3.24 16.27 -6.34
C ASN A 431 4.24 17.40 -6.27
N MET A 432 4.02 18.36 -5.38
CA MET A 432 4.86 19.53 -5.20
C MET A 432 4.98 19.92 -3.74
N GLU A 433 6.13 20.48 -3.36
CA GLU A 433 6.40 21.00 -2.02
C GLU A 433 7.24 22.30 -2.09
N THR A 434 7.14 23.11 -1.04
CA THR A 434 7.93 24.36 -0.88
C THR A 434 8.54 24.43 0.52
N ARG A 435 9.53 25.31 0.69
CA ARG A 435 10.14 25.63 1.99
C ARG A 435 9.40 26.81 2.65
N GLY A 436 8.35 26.51 3.44
CA GLY A 436 7.59 27.49 4.23
C GLY A 436 6.69 28.45 3.45
N ASP A 437 6.72 28.43 2.13
CA ASP A 437 6.01 29.41 1.30
C ASP A 437 4.80 28.80 0.60
N LYS A 438 3.62 28.97 1.19
CA LYS A 438 2.35 28.53 0.60
C LYS A 438 1.93 29.32 -0.64
N LEU A 439 2.32 30.60 -0.75
CA LEU A 439 2.00 31.43 -1.92
C LEU A 439 2.82 30.95 -3.13
N LEU A 440 4.10 30.69 -2.92
CA LEU A 440 4.97 30.10 -3.94
C LEU A 440 4.45 28.72 -4.39
N LEU A 441 3.96 27.88 -3.43
CA LEU A 441 3.36 26.60 -3.76
C LEU A 441 2.20 26.77 -4.75
N GLU A 442 1.25 27.65 -4.45
CA GLU A 442 0.08 27.88 -5.31
C GLU A 442 0.46 28.48 -6.66
N GLU A 443 1.41 29.44 -6.69
CA GLU A 443 1.93 30.04 -7.94
C GLU A 443 2.54 28.98 -8.85
N LYS A 444 3.52 28.22 -8.35
CA LYS A 444 4.26 27.23 -9.15
C LYS A 444 3.38 26.05 -9.55
N LYS A 445 2.52 25.59 -8.63
CA LYS A 445 1.51 24.56 -8.91
C LYS A 445 0.64 24.95 -10.11
N LYS A 446 0.08 26.16 -10.09
CA LYS A 446 -0.74 26.68 -11.18
C LYS A 446 0.03 26.75 -12.50
N ALA A 447 1.24 27.30 -12.48
CA ALA A 447 2.08 27.44 -13.67
C ALA A 447 2.39 26.08 -14.32
N ILE A 448 2.79 25.08 -13.54
CA ILE A 448 3.09 23.72 -14.04
C ILE A 448 1.83 23.03 -14.58
N MET A 449 0.70 23.14 -13.88
CA MET A 449 -0.56 22.54 -14.34
C MET A 449 -1.04 23.17 -15.65
N GLU A 450 -0.93 24.49 -15.81
CA GLU A 450 -1.23 25.20 -17.07
C GLU A 450 -0.29 24.76 -18.19
N PHE A 451 1.01 24.66 -17.91
CA PHE A 451 1.99 24.18 -18.89
C PHE A 451 1.65 22.77 -19.36
N ILE A 452 1.42 21.82 -18.45
CA ILE A 452 1.04 20.43 -18.76
C ILE A 452 -0.24 20.39 -19.61
N LYS A 453 -1.25 21.19 -19.26
CA LYS A 453 -2.50 21.27 -20.01
C LYS A 453 -2.28 21.74 -21.45
N ASN A 454 -1.35 22.66 -21.68
CA ASN A 454 -1.03 23.20 -23.01
C ASN A 454 -0.19 22.24 -23.87
N GLN A 455 0.39 21.18 -23.29
CA GLN A 455 1.16 20.16 -24.01
C GLN A 455 0.30 18.93 -24.40
N ASN A 456 -0.91 18.79 -23.86
CA ASN A 456 -1.87 17.75 -24.22
C ASN A 456 -2.62 18.09 -25.52
#